data_f10460c8d1c59217a24a60a7b81267fa
#
_entry.id   f10460c8d1c59217a24a60a7b81267fa
#
_cell.length_a   1.000
_cell.length_b   1.000
_cell.length_c   1.000
_cell.angle_alpha   90.00
_cell.angle_beta   90.00
_cell.angle_gamma   90.00
#
_symmetry.space_group_name_H-M   'P 1'
#
loop_
_entity.id
_entity.type
_entity.pdbx_description
1 polymer ?
#
loop_
_entity_poly.entity_id
_entity_poly.type
_entity_poly.pdbx_seq_one_letter_code
_entity_poly.pdbx_strand_id
1 'polypeptide(L)'
;MSYETTGAIKLINDIQTFSSGFEKREFVITTDEKYPQDIKLELIKDDVVKTDQFKVGQTVKVSWNLRGNEYNSKYYVNLQAWRIEAVKGSTVNDTAQVEEPF
;
A
#
# COMPACT_ATOMS: atom_id res chain seq x y z
N MET A 1 -7.66 -10.41 10.74
CA MET A 1 -7.85 -11.00 9.38
C MET A 1 -6.92 -10.31 8.41
N SER A 2 -6.04 -11.06 7.77
CA SER A 2 -4.98 -10.48 6.95
C SER A 2 -5.13 -10.88 5.49
N TYR A 3 -4.88 -9.93 4.60
CA TYR A 3 -4.99 -10.12 3.16
C TYR A 3 -3.71 -9.63 2.49
N GLU A 4 -3.55 -10.02 1.23
CA GLU A 4 -2.41 -9.55 0.43
C GLU A 4 -2.91 -9.04 -0.90
N THR A 5 -2.32 -7.96 -1.38
CA THR A 5 -2.66 -7.39 -2.67
C THR A 5 -1.38 -6.95 -3.36
N THR A 6 -1.27 -7.24 -4.64
CA THR A 6 -0.10 -6.86 -5.43
C THR A 6 -0.49 -5.76 -6.42
N GLY A 7 0.35 -4.75 -6.53
CA GLY A 7 0.10 -3.67 -7.46
C GLY A 7 1.27 -2.71 -7.52
N ALA A 8 1.21 -1.78 -8.47
CA ALA A 8 2.23 -0.76 -8.62
C ALA A 8 1.87 0.44 -7.77
N ILE A 9 2.85 0.99 -7.09
CA ILE A 9 2.62 2.18 -6.26
C ILE A 9 2.30 3.35 -7.17
N LYS A 10 1.13 3.94 -6.96
CA LYS A 10 0.68 5.08 -7.74
C LYS A 10 0.96 6.40 -7.04
N LEU A 11 0.86 6.41 -5.71
CA LEU A 11 0.96 7.63 -4.93
C LEU A 11 1.40 7.29 -3.51
N ILE A 12 2.29 8.10 -2.96
CA ILE A 12 2.66 8.00 -1.55
C ILE A 12 2.47 9.39 -0.95
N ASN A 13 1.58 9.50 0.01
CA ASN A 13 1.32 10.78 0.67
C ASN A 13 2.33 11.03 1.79
N ASP A 14 2.37 12.25 2.25
CA ASP A 14 3.24 12.60 3.36
C ASP A 14 2.72 12.01 4.66
N ILE A 15 3.61 11.84 5.63
CA ILE A 15 3.23 11.37 6.94
C ILE A 15 2.41 12.46 7.63
N GLN A 16 1.26 12.06 8.17
CA GLN A 16 0.42 12.95 8.97
C GLN A 16 0.66 12.66 10.44
N THR A 17 0.89 13.71 11.20
CA THR A 17 1.10 13.59 12.64
C THR A 17 -0.04 14.29 13.34
N PHE A 18 -0.71 13.59 14.23
CA PHE A 18 -1.83 14.15 14.98
C PHE A 18 -1.38 14.66 16.34
N SER A 19 -2.23 15.46 16.97
CA SER A 19 -1.87 16.12 18.23
C SER A 19 -1.48 15.15 19.34
N SER A 20 -1.97 13.93 19.26
CA SER A 20 -1.64 12.88 20.25
C SER A 20 -0.27 12.24 19.98
N GLY A 21 0.39 12.61 18.88
CA GLY A 21 1.63 11.98 18.50
C GLY A 21 1.43 10.78 17.58
N PHE A 22 0.19 10.43 17.29
CA PHE A 22 -0.12 9.34 16.39
C PHE A 22 0.27 9.73 14.95
N GLU A 23 0.91 8.81 14.24
CA GLU A 23 1.33 9.07 12.87
C GLU A 23 0.63 8.13 11.91
N LYS A 24 0.29 8.64 10.74
CA LYS A 24 -0.36 7.86 9.68
C LYS A 24 0.14 8.32 8.32
N ARG A 25 0.28 7.40 7.41
CA ARG A 25 0.63 7.69 6.02
C ARG A 25 -0.26 6.87 5.12
N GLU A 26 -0.83 7.52 4.11
CA GLU A 26 -1.65 6.82 3.12
C GLU A 26 -0.87 6.67 1.83
N PHE A 27 -1.09 5.57 1.15
CA PHE A 27 -0.51 5.36 -0.18
C PHE A 27 -1.51 4.59 -1.02
N VAL A 28 -1.35 4.70 -2.33
CA VAL A 28 -2.27 4.08 -3.29
C VAL A 28 -1.48 3.15 -4.19
N ILE A 29 -2.02 1.96 -4.40
CA ILE A 29 -1.47 1.05 -5.38
C ILE A 29 -2.52 0.79 -6.45
N THR A 30 -2.07 0.51 -7.68
CA THR A 30 -2.95 0.10 -8.76
C THR A 30 -2.73 -1.39 -8.96
N THR A 31 -3.78 -2.18 -8.80
CA THR A 31 -3.66 -3.63 -8.85
C THR A 31 -3.25 -4.12 -10.23
N ASP A 32 -2.52 -5.24 -10.24
CA ASP A 32 -2.04 -5.84 -11.48
C ASP A 32 -3.05 -6.90 -11.92
N GLU A 33 -4.09 -6.46 -12.60
CA GLU A 33 -5.15 -7.37 -13.02
C GLU A 33 -5.83 -6.79 -14.27
N LYS A 34 -6.72 -7.59 -14.85
CA LYS A 34 -7.38 -7.20 -16.10
C LYS A 34 -8.14 -5.89 -15.98
N TYR A 35 -8.79 -5.67 -14.83
CA TYR A 35 -9.49 -4.40 -14.57
C TYR A 35 -8.84 -3.77 -13.34
N PRO A 36 -7.75 -3.02 -13.55
CA PRO A 36 -6.99 -2.49 -12.42
C PRO A 36 -7.81 -1.60 -11.50
N GLN A 37 -7.55 -1.73 -10.22
CA GLN A 37 -8.22 -0.93 -9.20
C GLN A 37 -7.19 -0.09 -8.47
N ASP A 38 -7.55 1.13 -8.15
CA ASP A 38 -6.72 1.99 -7.31
C ASP A 38 -7.16 1.78 -5.89
N ILE A 39 -6.26 1.28 -5.06
CA ILE A 39 -6.57 0.92 -3.68
C ILE A 39 -5.73 1.75 -2.73
N LYS A 40 -6.41 2.47 -1.85
CA LYS A 40 -5.74 3.27 -0.83
C LYS A 40 -5.55 2.42 0.41
N LEU A 41 -4.31 2.38 0.89
CA LEU A 41 -3.96 1.69 2.12
C LEU A 41 -3.30 2.68 3.06
N GLU A 42 -3.28 2.34 4.35
CA GLU A 42 -2.64 3.23 5.31
C GLU A 42 -1.65 2.48 6.17
N LEU A 43 -0.61 3.21 6.58
CA LEU A 43 0.38 2.74 7.53
C LEU A 43 0.25 3.62 8.76
N ILE A 44 0.39 3.01 9.93
CA ILE A 44 0.27 3.75 11.18
C ILE A 44 1.47 3.52 12.07
N LYS A 45 1.71 4.48 12.96
CA LYS A 45 2.77 4.39 13.96
C LYS A 45 4.13 4.17 13.29
N ASP A 46 4.90 3.21 13.76
CA ASP A 46 6.24 2.97 13.24
C ASP A 46 6.25 2.47 11.81
N ASP A 47 5.11 1.96 11.33
CA ASP A 47 5.05 1.41 9.98
C ASP A 47 5.02 2.49 8.90
N VAL A 48 4.81 3.76 9.28
CA VAL A 48 4.69 4.86 8.31
C VAL A 48 5.93 5.02 7.43
N VAL A 49 7.08 4.53 7.87
CA VAL A 49 8.31 4.65 7.09
C VAL A 49 8.52 3.48 6.12
N LYS A 50 7.63 2.51 6.12
CA LYS A 50 7.82 1.34 5.26
C LYS A 50 7.81 1.65 3.77
N THR A 51 7.13 2.73 3.36
CA THR A 51 7.11 3.13 1.95
C THR A 51 8.39 3.85 1.53
N ASP A 52 9.24 4.26 2.47
CA ASP A 52 10.47 4.99 2.15
C ASP A 52 11.43 4.17 1.32
N GLN A 53 11.32 2.85 1.36
CA GLN A 53 12.17 1.94 0.59
C GLN A 53 11.72 1.79 -0.86
N PHE A 54 10.56 2.32 -1.19
CA PHE A 54 9.93 2.08 -2.48
C PHE A 54 9.66 3.39 -3.20
N LYS A 55 9.46 3.30 -4.51
CA LYS A 55 9.20 4.46 -5.35
C LYS A 55 7.89 4.29 -6.10
N VAL A 56 7.29 5.40 -6.47
CA VAL A 56 6.11 5.39 -7.33
C VAL A 56 6.46 4.66 -8.62
N GLY A 57 5.59 3.76 -9.02
CA GLY A 57 5.81 2.94 -10.21
C GLY A 57 6.32 1.55 -9.91
N GLN A 58 6.84 1.33 -8.72
CA GLN A 58 7.38 0.02 -8.34
C GLN A 58 6.24 -0.91 -7.96
N THR A 59 6.34 -2.18 -8.38
CA THR A 59 5.34 -3.17 -8.03
C THR A 59 5.67 -3.79 -6.68
N VAL A 60 4.70 -3.82 -5.81
CA VAL A 60 4.88 -4.34 -4.46
C VAL A 60 3.73 -5.26 -4.09
N LYS A 61 3.98 -6.12 -3.11
CA LYS A 61 2.95 -6.94 -2.49
C LYS A 61 2.74 -6.39 -1.09
N VAL A 62 1.51 -6.03 -0.79
CA VAL A 62 1.16 -5.42 0.49
C VAL A 62 0.30 -6.39 1.28
N SER A 63 0.72 -6.63 2.51
CA SER A 63 -0.09 -7.38 3.48
C SER A 63 -0.85 -6.39 4.32
N TRP A 64 -2.16 -6.57 4.46
CA TRP A 64 -2.99 -5.61 5.16
C TRP A 64 -4.11 -6.28 5.92
N ASN A 65 -4.63 -5.57 6.90
CA ASN A 65 -5.78 -5.98 7.68
C ASN A 65 -6.96 -5.08 7.34
N LEU A 66 -8.14 -5.67 7.31
CA LEU A 66 -9.36 -4.92 7.10
C LEU A 66 -9.86 -4.40 8.45
N ARG A 67 -10.04 -3.10 8.54
CA ARG A 67 -10.53 -2.46 9.76
C ARG A 67 -11.85 -1.79 9.48
N GLY A 68 -12.85 -2.10 10.28
CA GLY A 68 -14.16 -1.47 10.17
C GLY A 68 -14.50 -0.77 11.45
N ASN A 69 -15.27 0.31 11.35
CA ASN A 69 -15.55 1.15 12.49
C ASN A 69 -16.83 1.93 12.27
N GLU A 70 -17.59 2.11 13.34
CA GLU A 70 -18.79 2.95 13.32
C GLU A 70 -18.51 4.24 14.10
N TYR A 71 -18.92 5.36 13.51
CA TYR A 71 -18.79 6.65 14.18
C TYR A 71 -19.96 7.54 13.72
N ASN A 72 -20.74 8.03 14.67
CA ASN A 72 -21.92 8.86 14.39
C ASN A 72 -22.87 8.19 13.40
N SER A 73 -23.14 6.90 13.61
CA SER A 73 -24.05 6.10 12.79
C SER A 73 -23.55 5.92 11.35
N LYS A 74 -22.29 6.24 11.10
CA LYS A 74 -21.67 5.99 9.80
C LYS A 74 -20.60 4.92 9.95
N TYR A 75 -20.37 4.20 8.87
CA TYR A 75 -19.43 3.09 8.90
C TYR A 75 -18.23 3.42 8.02
N TYR A 76 -17.04 3.19 8.54
CA TYR A 76 -15.80 3.48 7.85
C TYR A 76 -14.99 2.21 7.71
N VAL A 77 -14.36 2.06 6.56
CA VAL A 77 -13.51 0.90 6.29
C VAL A 77 -12.13 1.40 5.93
N ASN A 78 -11.12 0.83 6.59
CA ASN A 78 -9.74 1.17 6.33
C ASN A 78 -8.96 -0.11 6.06
N LEU A 79 -8.02 -0.02 5.14
CA LEU A 79 -7.10 -1.10 4.82
C LEU A 79 -5.76 -0.73 5.45
N GLN A 80 -5.44 -1.38 6.55
CA GLN A 80 -4.24 -1.06 7.31
C GLN A 80 -3.11 -2.00 6.89
N ALA A 81 -2.13 -1.45 6.18
CA ALA A 81 -0.98 -2.23 5.73
C ALA A 81 -0.01 -2.42 6.88
N TRP A 82 0.57 -3.61 6.97
CA TRP A 82 1.57 -3.88 7.99
C TRP A 82 2.86 -4.44 7.39
N ARG A 83 2.85 -4.78 6.11
CA ARG A 83 4.04 -5.30 5.45
C ARG A 83 4.00 -4.95 3.98
N ILE A 84 5.13 -4.50 3.44
CA ILE A 84 5.26 -4.18 2.02
C ILE A 84 6.52 -4.86 1.53
N GLU A 85 6.41 -5.62 0.45
CA GLU A 85 7.55 -6.32 -0.13
C GLU A 85 7.67 -5.99 -1.60
N ALA A 86 8.89 -5.84 -2.08
CA ALA A 86 9.13 -5.67 -3.51
C ALA A 86 8.81 -6.99 -4.19
N VAL A 87 8.12 -6.91 -5.33
CA VAL A 87 7.81 -8.09 -6.11
C VAL A 87 9.02 -8.39 -6.99
N LYS A 88 9.53 -9.60 -6.88
CA LYS A 88 10.70 -10.00 -7.63
C LYS A 88 10.42 -9.91 -9.13
N GLY A 89 11.31 -9.29 -9.86
CA GLY A 89 11.13 -9.09 -11.29
C GLY A 89 10.42 -7.82 -11.64
N SER A 90 9.90 -7.11 -10.66
CA SER A 90 9.24 -5.83 -10.89
C SER A 90 10.25 -4.69 -10.97
N THR A 91 11.47 -4.94 -10.52
CA THR A 91 12.49 -3.92 -10.59
C THR A 91 12.88 -3.71 -12.02
N VAL A 92 13.25 -2.59 -12.27
CA VAL A 92 13.60 -2.23 -13.57
C VAL A 92 14.63 -3.10 -14.21
N ASN A 93 15.02 -3.56 -14.25
CA ASN A 93 15.94 -4.10 -14.74
C ASN A 93 15.83 -4.95 -15.37
N ASP A 94 15.51 -5.25 -15.05
CA ASP A 94 15.49 -5.86 -15.53
C ASP A 94 15.18 -6.23 -16.42
N THR A 95 15.26 -6.26 -16.65
CA THR A 95 14.93 -6.53 -17.41
C THR A 95 14.42 -7.11 -17.85
N ALA A 96 14.51 -7.42 -17.83
CA ALA A 96 13.99 -7.90 -18.17
C ALA A 96 13.24 -8.40 -18.13
N GLN A 97 13.13 -8.38 -17.82
CA GLN A 97 12.46 -8.72 -17.77
C GLN A 97 11.59 -8.77 -17.99
N VAL A 98 11.51 -8.71 -18.03
CA VAL A 98 10.73 -8.75 -18.22
C VAL A 98 9.98 -9.25 -18.55
N GLU A 99 9.80 -9.57 -18.62
CA GLU A 99 9.19 -9.96 -18.89
C GLU A 99 8.32 -10.42 -18.69
N GLU A 100 7.92 -10.62 -18.14
CA GLU A 100 7.17 -10.93 -17.82
C GLU A 100 6.29 -10.91 -17.75
N PRO A 101 6.19 -10.97 -17.87
CA PRO A 101 5.03 -10.86 -17.86
C PRO A 101 4.26 -11.07 -17.12
N PHE A 102 3.94 -10.82 -16.82
CA PHE A 102 3.10 -11.29 -16.14
C PHE A 102 2.18 -11.10 -16.60
#